data_b26c81f999996aeeff8e256cbc6ac7d0
#
_entry.id   b26c81f999996aeeff8e256cbc6ac7d0
#
_cell.length_a   1.000
_cell.length_b   1.000
_cell.length_c   1.000
_cell.angle_alpha   90.00
_cell.angle_beta   90.00
_cell.angle_gamma   90.00
#
_symmetry.space_group_name_H-M   'P 1'
#
loop_
_entity.id
_entity.type
_entity.pdbx_description
1 polymer ?
#
loop_
_entity_poly.entity_id
_entity_poly.type
_entity_poly.pdbx_seq_one_letter_code
_entity_poly.pdbx_strand_id
1 'polypeptide(L)'
;MTPTTEGKGAPESSTKKPRLALAIATALGVGYIRKAPGTFGSLVGIAIAILTHPVSLIVLIGLLFLHGGLGIDLPMFRGHTAPVLLLVPSLVALVIVGLVGVWSSARAASYASLNDPQYVVIDEVSGMHLTLILAIVPLGLPTHLLPADDASVFALYSALSLLNWKYLLLGFMLFRVFDIWKPWPIRRLEKLPGGWGIMADDWMAGVYAAILLRVALHFGLLTFYIGWV
;
A
#
# COMPACT_ATOMS: atom_id res chain seq x y z
N MET A 1 25.48 60.44 21.47
CA MET A 1 24.34 59.60 21.89
C MET A 1 23.86 58.84 20.67
N THR A 2 24.27 57.60 20.54
CA THR A 2 23.83 56.68 19.49
C THR A 2 22.80 55.74 20.10
N PRO A 3 21.59 55.55 19.51
CA PRO A 3 20.64 54.60 20.02
C PRO A 3 21.06 53.18 19.61
N THR A 4 21.26 52.33 20.59
CA THR A 4 21.41 50.90 20.46
C THR A 4 20.09 50.28 19.97
N THR A 5 20.08 49.75 18.76
CA THR A 5 18.98 48.93 18.25
C THR A 5 19.08 47.55 18.91
N GLU A 6 18.22 47.30 19.89
CA GLU A 6 17.94 45.96 20.41
C GLU A 6 17.42 45.09 19.29
N GLY A 7 18.21 44.07 18.95
CA GLY A 7 17.80 42.98 18.07
C GLY A 7 16.65 42.22 18.71
N LYS A 8 15.45 42.38 18.17
CA LYS A 8 14.31 41.47 18.45
C LYS A 8 14.73 40.09 18.03
N GLY A 9 15.05 39.26 19.00
CA GLY A 9 15.19 37.80 18.80
C GLY A 9 13.90 37.29 18.20
N ALA A 10 14.03 36.63 17.02
CA ALA A 10 12.93 35.90 16.44
C ALA A 10 12.47 34.84 17.46
N PRO A 11 11.17 34.60 17.62
CA PRO A 11 10.69 33.58 18.52
C PRO A 11 11.19 32.23 18.00
N GLU A 12 12.11 31.58 18.72
CA GLU A 12 12.36 30.17 18.59
C GLU A 12 11.04 29.43 18.88
N SER A 13 10.30 29.12 17.83
CA SER A 13 9.16 28.21 17.95
C SER A 13 9.73 26.83 18.28
N SER A 14 9.86 26.56 19.58
CA SER A 14 10.09 25.22 20.10
C SER A 14 8.90 24.34 19.74
N THR A 15 8.80 23.96 18.49
CA THR A 15 7.80 23.00 18.04
C THR A 15 8.14 21.65 18.66
N LYS A 16 7.32 21.22 19.63
CA LYS A 16 7.48 19.91 20.28
C LYS A 16 7.62 18.83 19.21
N LYS A 17 8.66 18.00 19.35
CA LYS A 17 8.92 16.88 18.42
C LYS A 17 7.67 16.02 18.25
N PRO A 18 7.09 15.87 17.04
CA PRO A 18 5.84 15.12 16.81
C PRO A 18 6.12 13.62 16.79
N ARG A 19 6.36 13.01 17.95
CA ARG A 19 6.84 11.62 18.09
C ARG A 19 5.98 10.60 17.37
N LEU A 20 4.65 10.71 17.50
CA LEU A 20 3.72 9.76 16.83
C LEU A 20 3.78 9.90 15.31
N ALA A 21 3.73 11.13 14.79
CA ALA A 21 3.81 11.36 13.35
C ALA A 21 5.15 10.88 12.78
N LEU A 22 6.26 11.12 13.47
CA LEU A 22 7.57 10.62 13.06
C LEU A 22 7.64 9.09 13.13
N ALA A 23 7.10 8.45 14.16
CA ALA A 23 7.07 6.97 14.23
C ALA A 23 6.31 6.36 13.04
N ILE A 24 5.18 6.95 12.66
CA ILE A 24 4.39 6.49 11.52
C ILE A 24 5.08 6.82 10.20
N ALA A 25 5.50 8.07 9.99
CA ALA A 25 6.15 8.51 8.75
C ALA A 25 7.43 7.71 8.44
N THR A 26 8.14 7.27 9.48
CA THR A 26 9.34 6.43 9.34
C THR A 26 9.07 4.93 9.36
N ALA A 27 7.81 4.50 9.30
CA ALA A 27 7.44 3.09 9.46
C ALA A 27 8.12 2.46 10.70
N LEU A 28 7.89 3.05 11.88
CA LEU A 28 8.47 2.66 13.18
C LEU A 28 10.00 2.69 13.23
N GLY A 29 10.62 3.59 12.46
CA GLY A 29 12.08 3.78 12.44
C GLY A 29 12.79 3.16 11.26
N VAL A 30 12.10 2.43 10.39
CA VAL A 30 12.66 1.85 9.16
C VAL A 30 13.28 2.93 8.28
N GLY A 31 12.63 4.11 8.17
CA GLY A 31 13.15 5.26 7.42
C GLY A 31 14.49 5.82 7.90
N TYR A 32 14.96 5.45 9.10
CA TYR A 32 16.28 5.84 9.58
C TYR A 32 17.41 4.91 9.12
N ILE A 33 17.10 3.86 8.35
CA ILE A 33 18.11 3.00 7.74
C ILE A 33 18.91 3.83 6.71
N ARG A 34 20.22 3.93 6.89
CA ARG A 34 21.08 4.82 6.10
C ARG A 34 21.17 4.48 4.61
N LYS A 35 20.99 3.20 4.25
CA LYS A 35 21.10 2.75 2.86
C LYS A 35 19.72 2.35 2.36
N ALA A 36 19.25 3.04 1.29
CA ALA A 36 18.00 2.73 0.58
C ALA A 36 16.75 2.63 1.49
N PRO A 37 16.43 3.64 2.31
CA PRO A 37 15.27 3.60 3.23
C PRO A 37 13.97 3.24 2.52
N GLY A 38 13.71 3.79 1.32
CA GLY A 38 12.54 3.49 0.52
C GLY A 38 12.41 2.01 0.10
N THR A 39 13.55 1.33 -0.14
CA THR A 39 13.53 -0.12 -0.38
C THR A 39 12.97 -0.87 0.83
N PHE A 40 13.39 -0.50 2.02
CA PHE A 40 12.87 -1.10 3.25
C PHE A 40 11.44 -0.67 3.53
N GLY A 41 11.05 0.58 3.18
CA GLY A 41 9.66 1.04 3.20
C GLY A 41 8.77 0.16 2.31
N SER A 42 9.20 -0.12 1.08
CA SER A 42 8.47 -1.01 0.16
C SER A 42 8.34 -2.44 0.72
N LEU A 43 9.37 -2.98 1.41
CA LEU A 43 9.28 -4.28 2.06
C LEU A 43 8.25 -4.29 3.22
N VAL A 44 8.16 -3.20 3.97
CA VAL A 44 7.08 -3.03 4.97
C VAL A 44 5.72 -3.01 4.30
N GLY A 45 5.58 -2.36 3.13
CA GLY A 45 4.36 -2.35 2.32
C GLY A 45 3.93 -3.76 1.90
N ILE A 46 4.88 -4.62 1.49
CA ILE A 46 4.65 -6.04 1.21
C ILE A 46 4.13 -6.76 2.47
N ALA A 47 4.81 -6.56 3.61
CA ALA A 47 4.40 -7.19 4.86
C ALA A 47 2.97 -6.80 5.27
N ILE A 48 2.60 -5.52 5.13
CA ILE A 48 1.23 -5.04 5.41
C ILE A 48 0.24 -5.68 4.44
N ALA A 49 0.54 -5.77 3.14
CA ALA A 49 -0.33 -6.42 2.17
C ALA A 49 -0.59 -7.90 2.53
N ILE A 50 0.45 -8.63 2.92
CA ILE A 50 0.33 -10.02 3.36
C ILE A 50 -0.48 -10.13 4.67
N LEU A 51 -0.21 -9.28 5.65
CA LEU A 51 -0.86 -9.32 6.96
C LEU A 51 -2.34 -8.92 6.92
N THR A 52 -2.72 -8.01 6.03
CA THR A 52 -4.12 -7.58 5.91
C THR A 52 -4.97 -8.57 5.11
N HIS A 53 -4.36 -9.35 4.23
CA HIS A 53 -5.06 -10.33 3.40
C HIS A 53 -5.43 -11.63 4.13
N PRO A 54 -4.58 -12.27 4.95
CA PRO A 54 -4.95 -13.45 5.73
C PRO A 54 -6.12 -13.24 6.68
N VAL A 55 -6.33 -12.00 7.15
CA VAL A 55 -7.52 -11.66 7.94
C VAL A 55 -8.78 -11.94 7.12
N SER A 56 -8.78 -11.56 5.82
CA SER A 56 -9.89 -11.89 4.90
C SER A 56 -10.05 -13.41 4.73
N LEU A 57 -8.95 -14.13 4.62
CA LEU A 57 -8.96 -15.59 4.51
C LEU A 57 -9.46 -16.27 5.79
N ILE A 58 -9.00 -15.83 6.97
CA ILE A 58 -9.45 -16.36 8.28
C ILE A 58 -10.95 -16.07 8.47
N VAL A 59 -11.40 -14.87 8.12
CA VAL A 59 -12.82 -14.50 8.19
C VAL A 59 -13.64 -15.38 7.24
N LEU A 60 -13.18 -15.59 6.01
CA LEU A 60 -13.84 -16.47 5.06
C LEU A 60 -13.95 -17.90 5.58
N ILE A 61 -12.84 -18.48 6.05
CA ILE A 61 -12.83 -19.83 6.61
C ILE A 61 -13.79 -19.92 7.80
N GLY A 62 -13.77 -18.94 8.70
CA GLY A 62 -14.68 -18.87 9.85
C GLY A 62 -16.16 -18.82 9.41
N LEU A 63 -16.47 -18.01 8.41
CA LEU A 63 -17.83 -17.90 7.86
C LEU A 63 -18.28 -19.18 7.15
N LEU A 64 -17.39 -19.84 6.38
CA LEU A 64 -17.69 -21.13 5.75
C LEU A 64 -17.94 -22.23 6.79
N PHE A 65 -17.20 -22.25 7.89
CA PHE A 65 -17.43 -23.17 9.03
C PHE A 65 -18.80 -22.91 9.67
N LEU A 66 -19.15 -21.64 9.91
CA LEU A 66 -20.45 -21.26 10.47
C LEU A 66 -21.58 -21.60 9.50
N HIS A 67 -21.37 -21.35 8.19
CA HIS A 67 -22.34 -21.68 7.14
C HIS A 67 -22.58 -23.17 7.02
N GLY A 68 -21.50 -23.98 6.94
CA GLY A 68 -21.60 -25.45 6.83
C GLY A 68 -22.12 -26.14 8.08
N GLY A 69 -21.82 -25.57 9.28
CA GLY A 69 -22.21 -26.15 10.57
C GLY A 69 -23.59 -25.75 11.07
N LEU A 70 -24.08 -24.56 10.71
CA LEU A 70 -25.35 -24.01 11.18
C LEU A 70 -26.45 -23.95 10.12
N GLY A 71 -26.16 -24.35 8.85
CA GLY A 71 -27.10 -24.24 7.74
C GLY A 71 -27.50 -22.80 7.41
N ILE A 72 -26.69 -21.80 7.81
CA ILE A 72 -26.95 -20.39 7.55
C ILE A 72 -26.54 -20.07 6.12
N ASP A 73 -27.51 -19.75 5.27
CA ASP A 73 -27.25 -19.22 3.93
C ASP A 73 -26.91 -17.74 4.02
N LEU A 74 -25.67 -17.39 3.68
CA LEU A 74 -25.22 -16.01 3.64
C LEU A 74 -25.26 -15.48 2.20
N PRO A 75 -26.31 -14.77 1.79
CA PRO A 75 -26.49 -14.29 0.41
C PRO A 75 -25.33 -13.42 -0.09
N MET A 76 -24.60 -12.76 0.84
CA MET A 76 -23.43 -11.90 0.52
C MET A 76 -22.29 -12.67 -0.16
N PHE A 77 -22.25 -13.99 -0.06
CA PHE A 77 -21.24 -14.82 -0.73
C PHE A 77 -21.69 -15.39 -2.06
N ARG A 78 -22.94 -15.07 -2.48
CA ARG A 78 -23.46 -15.45 -3.78
C ARG A 78 -23.29 -14.32 -4.78
N GLY A 79 -22.74 -14.62 -5.96
CA GLY A 79 -22.64 -13.72 -7.09
C GLY A 79 -21.35 -12.88 -7.17
N HIS A 80 -21.30 -12.00 -8.15
CA HIS A 80 -20.10 -11.24 -8.55
C HIS A 80 -19.56 -10.25 -7.51
N THR A 81 -20.32 -9.91 -6.49
CA THR A 81 -19.93 -8.96 -5.44
C THR A 81 -19.11 -9.60 -4.32
N ALA A 82 -19.23 -10.91 -4.12
CA ALA A 82 -18.55 -11.63 -3.06
C ALA A 82 -17.01 -11.50 -3.11
N PRO A 83 -16.35 -11.63 -4.29
CA PRO A 83 -14.91 -11.44 -4.40
C PRO A 83 -14.43 -10.07 -3.93
N VAL A 84 -15.19 -9.01 -4.23
CA VAL A 84 -14.85 -7.65 -3.80
C VAL A 84 -14.94 -7.50 -2.28
N LEU A 85 -15.98 -8.09 -1.66
CA LEU A 85 -16.15 -8.05 -0.20
C LEU A 85 -14.99 -8.70 0.55
N LEU A 86 -14.37 -9.73 0.00
CA LEU A 86 -13.22 -10.40 0.59
C LEU A 86 -11.96 -9.51 0.62
N LEU A 87 -11.87 -8.51 -0.27
CA LEU A 87 -10.78 -7.54 -0.27
C LEU A 87 -11.04 -6.35 0.67
N VAL A 88 -12.24 -6.20 1.23
CA VAL A 88 -12.59 -5.05 2.07
C VAL A 88 -11.58 -4.78 3.18
N PRO A 89 -11.08 -5.76 3.96
CA PRO A 89 -10.10 -5.48 5.00
C PRO A 89 -8.80 -4.87 4.44
N SER A 90 -8.31 -5.40 3.31
CA SER A 90 -7.11 -4.88 2.65
C SER A 90 -7.33 -3.48 2.07
N LEU A 91 -8.51 -3.21 1.50
CA LEU A 91 -8.86 -1.89 0.97
C LEU A 91 -9.04 -0.87 2.10
N VAL A 92 -9.65 -1.26 3.21
CA VAL A 92 -9.76 -0.40 4.41
C VAL A 92 -8.38 -0.10 4.98
N ALA A 93 -7.50 -1.11 5.08
CA ALA A 93 -6.13 -0.91 5.53
C ALA A 93 -5.38 0.05 4.60
N LEU A 94 -5.54 -0.09 3.27
CA LEU A 94 -4.94 0.80 2.28
C LEU A 94 -5.37 2.26 2.49
N VAL A 95 -6.67 2.50 2.69
CA VAL A 95 -7.21 3.84 2.96
C VAL A 95 -6.67 4.40 4.28
N ILE A 96 -6.64 3.59 5.35
CA ILE A 96 -6.11 4.01 6.64
C ILE A 96 -4.63 4.37 6.53
N VAL A 97 -3.80 3.50 5.95
CA VAL A 97 -2.36 3.75 5.76
C VAL A 97 -2.15 5.00 4.91
N GLY A 98 -2.94 5.19 3.85
CA GLY A 98 -2.88 6.38 3.00
C GLY A 98 -3.19 7.67 3.75
N LEU A 99 -4.33 7.74 4.45
CA LEU A 99 -4.77 8.94 5.17
C LEU A 99 -3.83 9.28 6.35
N VAL A 100 -3.43 8.27 7.11
CA VAL A 100 -2.48 8.43 8.20
C VAL A 100 -1.09 8.78 7.65
N GLY A 101 -0.73 8.27 6.47
CA GLY A 101 0.47 8.63 5.73
C GLY A 101 0.50 10.11 5.37
N VAL A 102 -0.55 10.64 4.73
CA VAL A 102 -0.66 12.08 4.41
C VAL A 102 -0.50 12.94 5.66
N TRP A 103 -1.19 12.59 6.75
CA TRP A 103 -1.09 13.33 8.01
C TRP A 103 0.31 13.28 8.62
N SER A 104 0.92 12.10 8.68
CA SER A 104 2.22 11.91 9.32
C SER A 104 3.37 12.50 8.50
N SER A 105 3.34 12.35 7.16
CA SER A 105 4.32 12.96 6.25
C SER A 105 4.29 14.48 6.31
N ALA A 106 3.09 15.10 6.31
CA ALA A 106 2.95 16.54 6.47
C ALA A 106 3.57 17.06 7.78
N ARG A 107 3.36 16.32 8.90
CA ARG A 107 3.93 16.68 10.20
C ARG A 107 5.44 16.48 10.26
N ALA A 108 5.95 15.40 9.63
CA ALA A 108 7.38 15.12 9.53
C ALA A 108 8.09 16.17 8.67
N ALA A 109 7.54 16.54 7.52
CA ALA A 109 8.04 17.58 6.63
C ALA A 109 8.10 18.95 7.31
N SER A 110 7.01 19.35 7.99
CA SER A 110 6.99 20.60 8.75
C SER A 110 8.01 20.64 9.89
N TYR A 111 8.21 19.53 10.60
CA TYR A 111 9.19 19.44 11.68
C TYR A 111 10.63 19.51 11.15
N ALA A 112 10.91 18.90 9.99
CA ALA A 112 12.21 18.94 9.34
C ALA A 112 12.48 20.25 8.60
N SER A 113 11.46 21.08 8.37
CA SER A 113 11.53 22.24 7.46
C SER A 113 11.99 21.85 6.04
N LEU A 114 11.61 20.65 5.60
CA LEU A 114 11.89 20.08 4.28
C LEU A 114 10.58 19.68 3.61
N ASN A 115 10.52 19.78 2.28
CA ASN A 115 9.34 19.33 1.53
C ASN A 115 9.19 17.81 1.55
N ASP A 116 10.29 17.10 1.43
CA ASP A 116 10.35 15.64 1.42
C ASP A 116 11.60 15.17 2.19
N PRO A 117 11.47 14.85 3.49
CA PRO A 117 12.57 14.33 4.28
C PRO A 117 12.84 12.86 3.95
N GLN A 118 14.06 12.51 3.59
CA GLN A 118 14.48 11.16 3.18
C GLN A 118 14.19 10.02 4.17
N TYR A 119 13.86 10.33 5.42
CA TYR A 119 13.47 9.34 6.43
C TYR A 119 11.97 9.06 6.46
N VAL A 120 11.19 9.79 5.70
CA VAL A 120 9.78 9.47 5.45
C VAL A 120 9.77 8.32 4.45
N VAL A 121 9.10 7.24 4.77
CA VAL A 121 8.98 6.00 3.96
C VAL A 121 7.57 5.43 3.98
N ILE A 122 6.62 6.13 4.60
CA ILE A 122 5.21 5.71 4.66
C ILE A 122 4.54 5.79 3.28
N ASP A 123 5.04 6.62 2.39
CA ASP A 123 4.69 6.76 0.99
C ASP A 123 5.02 5.48 0.22
N GLU A 124 6.25 4.98 0.34
CA GLU A 124 6.64 3.71 -0.29
C GLU A 124 5.91 2.51 0.35
N VAL A 125 5.63 2.55 1.65
CA VAL A 125 4.78 1.55 2.32
C VAL A 125 3.40 1.53 1.68
N SER A 126 2.77 2.70 1.53
CA SER A 126 1.42 2.84 0.97
C SER A 126 1.37 2.52 -0.52
N GLY A 127 2.34 3.02 -1.30
CA GLY A 127 2.43 2.78 -2.74
C GLY A 127 2.65 1.31 -3.09
N MET A 128 3.52 0.63 -2.34
CA MET A 128 3.75 -0.81 -2.52
C MET A 128 2.54 -1.64 -2.10
N HIS A 129 1.88 -1.30 -0.97
CA HIS A 129 0.63 -1.94 -0.55
C HIS A 129 -0.45 -1.78 -1.64
N LEU A 130 -0.63 -0.56 -2.17
CA LEU A 130 -1.54 -0.28 -3.28
C LEU A 130 -1.23 -1.14 -4.51
N THR A 131 0.04 -1.26 -4.91
CA THR A 131 0.48 -2.07 -6.04
C THR A 131 -0.04 -3.49 -5.94
N LEU A 132 0.18 -4.15 -4.81
CA LEU A 132 -0.16 -5.56 -4.63
C LEU A 132 -1.67 -5.78 -4.54
N ILE A 133 -2.38 -4.93 -3.80
CA ILE A 133 -3.83 -5.10 -3.63
C ILE A 133 -4.58 -4.74 -4.90
N LEU A 134 -4.21 -3.64 -5.58
CA LEU A 134 -4.92 -3.21 -6.79
C LEU A 134 -4.75 -4.20 -7.94
N ALA A 135 -3.60 -4.86 -8.06
CA ALA A 135 -3.36 -5.84 -9.12
C ALA A 135 -4.27 -7.09 -9.01
N ILE A 136 -4.73 -7.45 -7.81
CA ILE A 136 -5.63 -8.60 -7.60
C ILE A 136 -7.11 -8.22 -7.55
N VAL A 137 -7.49 -6.94 -7.54
CA VAL A 137 -8.90 -6.51 -7.59
C VAL A 137 -9.56 -7.03 -8.87
N PRO A 138 -10.74 -7.68 -8.82
CA PRO A 138 -11.43 -8.19 -10.00
C PRO A 138 -12.07 -7.05 -10.79
N LEU A 139 -11.36 -6.51 -11.78
CA LEU A 139 -11.85 -5.41 -12.63
C LEU A 139 -12.53 -5.90 -13.92
N GLY A 140 -13.23 -7.03 -13.87
CA GLY A 140 -14.01 -7.56 -15.01
C GLY A 140 -13.17 -8.07 -16.19
N LEU A 141 -11.85 -8.11 -16.08
CA LEU A 141 -11.01 -8.79 -17.08
C LEU A 141 -11.16 -10.29 -16.88
N PRO A 142 -11.51 -11.05 -17.92
CA PRO A 142 -11.62 -12.50 -17.83
C PRO A 142 -10.26 -13.07 -17.41
N THR A 143 -10.19 -13.53 -16.19
CA THR A 143 -9.08 -14.40 -15.78
C THR A 143 -9.42 -15.78 -16.33
N HIS A 144 -8.82 -16.19 -17.42
CA HIS A 144 -9.07 -17.49 -18.09
C HIS A 144 -8.85 -18.71 -17.18
N LEU A 145 -8.43 -18.50 -15.96
CA LEU A 145 -8.01 -19.53 -15.01
C LEU A 145 -9.02 -19.77 -13.88
N LEU A 146 -10.05 -18.92 -13.70
CA LEU A 146 -10.96 -19.03 -12.57
C LEU A 146 -12.42 -18.79 -13.01
N PRO A 147 -13.36 -19.65 -12.60
CA PRO A 147 -14.77 -19.30 -12.66
C PRO A 147 -14.98 -18.02 -11.86
N ALA A 148 -15.34 -16.94 -12.55
CA ALA A 148 -15.54 -15.61 -11.93
C ALA A 148 -16.64 -15.59 -10.85
N ASP A 149 -17.40 -16.67 -10.77
CA ASP A 149 -18.62 -16.78 -9.96
C ASP A 149 -18.36 -17.45 -8.60
N ASP A 150 -17.15 -17.97 -8.35
CA ASP A 150 -16.82 -18.63 -7.09
C ASP A 150 -15.93 -17.75 -6.20
N ALA A 151 -16.55 -17.14 -5.19
CA ALA A 151 -15.88 -16.28 -4.22
C ALA A 151 -14.78 -17.00 -3.43
N SER A 152 -14.93 -18.30 -3.21
CA SER A 152 -13.97 -19.11 -2.47
C SER A 152 -12.69 -19.32 -3.30
N VAL A 153 -12.85 -19.60 -4.59
CA VAL A 153 -11.74 -19.73 -5.55
C VAL A 153 -10.99 -18.39 -5.69
N PHE A 154 -11.72 -17.28 -5.80
CA PHE A 154 -11.10 -15.96 -5.85
C PHE A 154 -10.32 -15.62 -4.57
N ALA A 155 -10.88 -15.93 -3.40
CA ALA A 155 -10.20 -15.70 -2.11
C ALA A 155 -8.89 -16.49 -2.03
N LEU A 156 -8.94 -17.77 -2.43
CA LEU A 156 -7.76 -18.62 -2.45
C LEU A 156 -6.72 -18.11 -3.45
N TYR A 157 -7.14 -17.74 -4.67
CA TYR A 157 -6.26 -17.19 -5.69
C TYR A 157 -5.56 -15.90 -5.22
N SER A 158 -6.32 -14.97 -4.65
CA SER A 158 -5.76 -13.70 -4.18
C SER A 158 -4.79 -13.91 -3.01
N ALA A 159 -5.11 -14.80 -2.08
CA ALA A 159 -4.22 -15.17 -0.97
C ALA A 159 -2.94 -15.84 -1.48
N LEU A 160 -3.06 -16.81 -2.40
CA LEU A 160 -1.91 -17.48 -3.00
C LEU A 160 -1.05 -16.53 -3.82
N SER A 161 -1.64 -15.54 -4.50
CA SER A 161 -0.89 -14.50 -5.22
C SER A 161 0.00 -13.71 -4.28
N LEU A 162 -0.51 -13.27 -3.13
CA LEU A 162 0.27 -12.55 -2.11
C LEU A 162 1.31 -13.40 -1.39
N LEU A 163 1.21 -14.73 -1.45
CA LEU A 163 2.23 -15.65 -0.94
C LEU A 163 3.23 -16.09 -2.02
N ASN A 164 2.97 -15.72 -3.28
CA ASN A 164 3.86 -16.07 -4.40
C ASN A 164 5.04 -15.10 -4.45
N TRP A 165 6.23 -15.62 -4.18
CA TRP A 165 7.44 -14.81 -4.22
C TRP A 165 7.70 -14.13 -5.58
N LYS A 166 7.30 -14.77 -6.71
CA LYS A 166 7.42 -14.20 -8.06
C LYS A 166 6.50 -12.98 -8.22
N TYR A 167 5.27 -13.07 -7.71
CA TYR A 167 4.32 -11.95 -7.68
C TYR A 167 4.84 -10.79 -6.85
N LEU A 168 5.32 -11.08 -5.65
CA LEU A 168 5.87 -10.07 -4.74
C LEU A 168 7.13 -9.41 -5.32
N LEU A 169 8.04 -10.22 -5.89
CA LEU A 169 9.27 -9.71 -6.49
C LEU A 169 8.97 -8.84 -7.72
N LEU A 170 8.10 -9.29 -8.63
CA LEU A 170 7.75 -8.52 -9.81
C LEU A 170 7.02 -7.22 -9.42
N GLY A 171 6.07 -7.29 -8.48
CA GLY A 171 5.38 -6.11 -7.96
C GLY A 171 6.36 -5.11 -7.34
N PHE A 172 7.29 -5.60 -6.52
CA PHE A 172 8.34 -4.76 -5.93
C PHE A 172 9.22 -4.09 -6.99
N MET A 173 9.69 -4.86 -7.98
CA MET A 173 10.54 -4.31 -9.06
C MET A 173 9.80 -3.26 -9.88
N LEU A 174 8.55 -3.53 -10.27
CA LEU A 174 7.74 -2.59 -11.04
C LEU A 174 7.48 -1.31 -10.24
N PHE A 175 7.09 -1.43 -8.98
CA PHE A 175 6.88 -0.27 -8.11
C PHE A 175 8.13 0.58 -8.02
N ARG A 176 9.29 -0.03 -7.70
CA ARG A 176 10.56 0.71 -7.59
C ARG A 176 10.99 1.34 -8.91
N VAL A 177 10.74 0.71 -10.05
CA VAL A 177 11.02 1.32 -11.36
C VAL A 177 10.21 2.60 -11.55
N PHE A 178 8.90 2.58 -11.30
CA PHE A 178 8.04 3.75 -11.49
C PHE A 178 8.28 4.84 -10.46
N ASP A 179 8.54 4.48 -9.21
CA ASP A 179 8.89 5.40 -8.14
C ASP A 179 10.22 6.13 -8.43
N ILE A 180 11.25 5.45 -8.94
CA ILE A 180 12.55 6.07 -9.26
C ILE A 180 12.48 6.85 -10.58
N TRP A 181 11.88 6.27 -11.63
CA TRP A 181 11.80 6.88 -12.95
C TRP A 181 10.82 8.05 -13.01
N LYS A 182 9.73 7.95 -12.27
CA LYS A 182 8.66 8.97 -12.15
C LYS A 182 8.20 9.49 -13.53
N PRO A 183 7.61 8.63 -14.38
CA PRO A 183 7.09 9.07 -15.66
C PRO A 183 5.95 10.09 -15.48
N TRP A 184 5.62 10.81 -16.55
CA TRP A 184 4.46 11.70 -16.50
C TRP A 184 3.18 10.90 -16.17
N PRO A 185 2.28 11.37 -15.27
CA PRO A 185 2.26 12.65 -14.57
C PRO A 185 2.89 12.64 -13.17
N ILE A 186 3.56 11.56 -12.72
CA ILE A 186 4.05 11.36 -11.34
C ILE A 186 4.81 12.59 -10.82
N ARG A 187 5.76 13.12 -11.60
CA ARG A 187 6.54 14.32 -11.22
C ARG A 187 5.70 15.58 -10.97
N ARG A 188 4.45 15.63 -11.46
CA ARG A 188 3.54 16.76 -11.17
C ARG A 188 2.88 16.61 -9.81
N LEU A 189 2.67 15.38 -9.34
CA LEU A 189 2.04 15.08 -8.07
C LEU A 189 2.93 15.47 -6.88
N GLU A 190 4.25 15.40 -7.02
CA GLU A 190 5.21 15.90 -6.01
C GLU A 190 4.98 17.37 -5.65
N LYS A 191 4.38 18.16 -6.54
CA LYS A 191 4.10 19.59 -6.33
C LYS A 191 2.86 19.86 -5.50
N LEU A 192 2.12 18.83 -5.13
CA LEU A 192 0.97 18.98 -4.24
C LEU A 192 1.42 19.43 -2.84
N PRO A 193 0.60 20.21 -2.13
CA PRO A 193 1.01 20.76 -0.85
C PRO A 193 1.09 19.70 0.26
N GLY A 194 2.12 19.82 1.10
CA GLY A 194 2.27 19.05 2.34
C GLY A 194 2.37 17.53 2.08
N GLY A 195 1.75 16.73 2.95
CA GLY A 195 1.81 15.27 2.86
C GLY A 195 1.17 14.67 1.60
N TRP A 196 0.31 15.41 0.89
CA TRP A 196 -0.26 14.95 -0.37
C TRP A 196 0.79 14.81 -1.46
N GLY A 197 1.75 15.75 -1.55
CA GLY A 197 2.84 15.68 -2.53
C GLY A 197 3.74 14.48 -2.29
N ILE A 198 4.02 14.18 -1.01
CA ILE A 198 4.86 13.05 -0.60
C ILE A 198 4.18 11.70 -0.92
N MET A 199 2.87 11.60 -0.73
CA MET A 199 2.14 10.34 -0.88
C MET A 199 1.66 10.06 -2.30
N ALA A 200 1.26 11.12 -3.04
CA ALA A 200 0.52 10.96 -4.30
C ALA A 200 1.39 10.45 -5.45
N ASP A 201 2.67 10.76 -5.47
CA ASP A 201 3.61 10.27 -6.49
C ASP A 201 3.83 8.76 -6.35
N ASP A 202 3.99 8.25 -5.13
CA ASP A 202 4.12 6.83 -4.86
C ASP A 202 2.81 6.06 -5.10
N TRP A 203 1.65 6.67 -4.82
CA TRP A 203 0.38 6.07 -5.21
C TRP A 203 0.24 5.93 -6.71
N MET A 204 0.65 6.94 -7.48
CA MET A 204 0.61 6.84 -8.94
C MET A 204 1.63 5.84 -9.48
N ALA A 205 2.83 5.77 -8.89
CA ALA A 205 3.80 4.73 -9.19
C ALA A 205 3.22 3.33 -8.90
N GLY A 206 2.51 3.20 -7.77
CA GLY A 206 1.79 1.98 -7.40
C GLY A 206 0.69 1.59 -8.39
N VAL A 207 -0.08 2.55 -8.89
CA VAL A 207 -1.11 2.29 -9.92
C VAL A 207 -0.47 1.77 -11.21
N TYR A 208 0.62 2.38 -11.68
CA TYR A 208 1.31 1.92 -12.89
C TYR A 208 1.89 0.52 -12.71
N ALA A 209 2.51 0.28 -11.56
CA ALA A 209 3.03 -1.04 -11.21
C ALA A 209 1.92 -2.10 -11.15
N ALA A 210 0.78 -1.76 -10.54
CA ALA A 210 -0.38 -2.65 -10.44
C ALA A 210 -0.96 -3.02 -11.81
N ILE A 211 -1.04 -2.07 -12.75
CA ILE A 211 -1.51 -2.33 -14.12
C ILE A 211 -0.60 -3.35 -14.81
N LEU A 212 0.72 -3.16 -14.78
CA LEU A 212 1.65 -4.09 -15.42
C LEU A 212 1.69 -5.44 -14.70
N LEU A 213 1.61 -5.45 -13.38
CA LEU A 213 1.55 -6.68 -12.58
C LEU A 213 0.28 -7.48 -12.93
N ARG A 214 -0.85 -6.80 -13.12
CA ARG A 214 -2.10 -7.43 -13.57
C ARG A 214 -2.00 -7.99 -14.98
N VAL A 215 -1.36 -7.27 -15.89
CA VAL A 215 -1.07 -7.77 -17.24
C VAL A 215 -0.24 -9.05 -17.17
N ALA A 216 0.79 -9.09 -16.33
CA ALA A 216 1.60 -10.29 -16.12
C ALA A 216 0.76 -11.47 -15.56
N LEU A 217 -0.17 -11.20 -14.63
CA LEU A 217 -1.12 -12.22 -14.15
C LEU A 217 -2.03 -12.72 -15.27
N HIS A 218 -2.56 -11.82 -16.09
CA HIS A 218 -3.47 -12.17 -17.20
C HIS A 218 -2.81 -13.09 -18.22
N PHE A 219 -1.54 -12.86 -18.56
CA PHE A 219 -0.79 -13.73 -19.48
C PHE A 219 -0.21 -14.99 -18.83
N GLY A 220 -0.55 -15.27 -17.58
CA GLY A 220 -0.09 -16.47 -16.89
C GLY A 220 1.41 -16.48 -16.58
N LEU A 221 2.11 -15.34 -16.67
CA LEU A 221 3.56 -15.25 -16.42
C LEU A 221 3.93 -15.56 -14.95
N LEU A 222 2.94 -15.53 -14.06
CA LEU A 222 3.10 -15.75 -12.62
C LEU A 222 2.34 -16.99 -12.14
N THR A 223 1.99 -17.90 -13.05
CA THR A 223 1.25 -19.13 -12.72
C THR A 223 2.01 -19.95 -11.67
N PHE A 224 1.26 -20.36 -10.66
CA PHE A 224 1.68 -21.47 -9.80
C PHE A 224 1.64 -22.74 -10.65
N TYR A 225 2.77 -23.34 -10.92
CA TYR A 225 2.80 -24.75 -11.20
C TYR A 225 2.48 -25.48 -9.87
N ILE A 226 1.20 -25.55 -9.53
CA ILE A 226 0.74 -26.59 -8.63
C ILE A 226 0.76 -27.82 -9.52
N GLY A 227 1.86 -28.55 -9.46
CA GLY A 227 1.97 -29.83 -10.08
C GLY A 227 0.98 -30.82 -9.45
N TRP A 228 -0.24 -30.78 -9.95
CA TRP A 228 -1.17 -31.89 -9.86
C TRP A 228 -1.16 -32.51 -11.24
N VAL A 229 -0.33 -33.53 -11.39
CA VAL A 229 -0.50 -34.57 -12.40
C VAL A 229 -1.72 -35.37 -12.03
#